data_ee53e623cd7893807b92fccca138c6f9
#
_entry.id   ee53e623cd7893807b92fccca138c6f9
#
_cell.length_a   1.000
_cell.length_b   1.000
_cell.length_c   1.000
_cell.angle_alpha   90.00
_cell.angle_beta   90.00
_cell.angle_gamma   90.00
#
_symmetry.space_group_name_H-M   'P 1'
#
loop_
_entity.id
_entity.type
_entity.pdbx_description
1 polymer ?
#
loop_
_entity_poly.entity_id
_entity_poly.type
_entity_poly.pdbx_seq_one_letter_code
_entity_poly.pdbx_strand_id
1 'polypeptide(L)'
;VQTPATPTPTEADLSQVARQIGFGQCVQSLKGVLATTPVGWLLIAWFAWTRAPHLNVVLWLGAFFCTWVLTLVLLRSIVRAGPDLARHGRRLQAIAMLDGLSWGTVCWLIVGYSATLDPWLGAVLCGVAAVNAPVYITYYRAYVALMASLWLTVELAGLLRPGHPVGTELMLGMTIFCGLLTSHMRSIARRVLDGIGLQLSNASLARQLSEALQLVQHEAGTDALTGQPNRRALDELLRQQVQMAAMTGRTFSVLLLDIDHFKLVNDTHGHGAGDDTLRAFAQRVREHLRQGDTCARYGGEEFVVVLPATTLVAALEVAERLRQGVADASLISVPLVRATVSIGAAQYLPGETGEQLLGRADSAVYAAKRGGRNQVQVPVPAPDPATA
;
A
#
# COMPACT_ATOMS: atom_id res chain seq x y z
N VAL A 1 -24.51 8.27 -16.00
CA VAL A 1 -24.67 8.65 -14.58
C VAL A 1 -23.27 8.92 -14.07
N GLN A 2 -22.90 10.23 -13.97
CA GLN A 2 -21.63 10.65 -13.36
C GLN A 2 -21.74 10.35 -11.86
N THR A 3 -20.95 9.42 -11.37
CA THR A 3 -20.68 9.28 -9.93
C THR A 3 -20.09 10.59 -9.44
N PRO A 4 -20.63 11.22 -8.39
CA PRO A 4 -20.07 12.46 -7.86
C PRO A 4 -18.62 12.20 -7.43
N ALA A 5 -17.71 13.04 -7.93
CA ALA A 5 -16.31 13.01 -7.55
C ALA A 5 -16.23 13.14 -6.02
N THR A 6 -15.60 12.19 -5.35
CA THR A 6 -15.31 12.28 -3.91
C THR A 6 -14.51 13.57 -3.69
N PRO A 7 -14.95 14.46 -2.81
CA PRO A 7 -14.25 15.71 -2.57
C PRO A 7 -12.81 15.42 -2.12
N THR A 8 -11.87 16.14 -2.70
CA THR A 8 -10.46 16.10 -2.29
C THR A 8 -10.36 16.43 -0.80
N PRO A 9 -9.69 15.58 0.02
CA PRO A 9 -9.58 15.83 1.44
C PRO A 9 -8.87 17.17 1.67
N THR A 10 -9.43 17.99 2.54
CA THR A 10 -8.85 19.29 2.91
C THR A 10 -7.56 19.08 3.72
N GLU A 11 -6.69 20.11 3.78
CA GLU A 11 -5.48 20.06 4.59
C GLU A 11 -5.81 19.82 6.08
N ALA A 12 -6.97 20.30 6.54
CA ALA A 12 -7.49 20.05 7.88
C ALA A 12 -7.82 18.57 8.09
N ASP A 13 -8.45 17.92 7.10
CA ASP A 13 -8.77 16.49 7.16
C ASP A 13 -7.49 15.64 7.21
N LEU A 14 -6.51 15.95 6.36
CA LEU A 14 -5.21 15.25 6.34
C LEU A 14 -4.48 15.41 7.68
N SER A 15 -4.51 16.60 8.28
CA SER A 15 -3.90 16.85 9.60
C SER A 15 -4.60 16.08 10.71
N GLN A 16 -5.91 15.90 10.63
CA GLN A 16 -6.67 15.10 11.59
C GLN A 16 -6.34 13.61 11.44
N VAL A 17 -6.28 13.10 10.22
CA VAL A 17 -5.90 11.72 9.94
C VAL A 17 -4.46 11.44 10.38
N ALA A 18 -3.52 12.36 10.12
CA ALA A 18 -2.14 12.25 10.58
C ALA A 18 -2.03 12.14 12.10
N ARG A 19 -2.80 12.97 12.85
CA ARG A 19 -2.87 12.90 14.32
C ARG A 19 -3.46 11.57 14.81
N GLN A 20 -4.46 11.05 14.11
CA GLN A 20 -5.07 9.77 14.46
C GLN A 20 -4.10 8.61 14.24
N ILE A 21 -3.39 8.60 13.12
CA ILE A 21 -2.33 7.61 12.82
C ILE A 21 -1.22 7.71 13.86
N GLY A 22 -0.74 8.92 14.16
CA GLY A 22 0.29 9.15 15.18
C GLY A 22 -0.13 8.66 16.56
N PHE A 23 -1.38 8.86 16.96
CA PHE A 23 -1.90 8.30 18.20
C PHE A 23 -1.86 6.77 18.22
N GLY A 24 -2.25 6.11 17.13
CA GLY A 24 -2.15 4.66 16.98
C GLY A 24 -0.71 4.15 17.11
N GLN A 25 0.25 4.84 16.48
CA GLN A 25 1.68 4.53 16.59
C GLN A 25 2.19 4.67 18.03
N CYS A 26 1.80 5.73 18.74
CA CYS A 26 2.14 5.93 20.14
C CYS A 26 1.64 4.77 21.02
N VAL A 27 0.38 4.36 20.85
CA VAL A 27 -0.21 3.21 21.57
C VAL A 27 0.57 1.91 21.27
N GLN A 28 1.01 1.71 20.04
CA GLN A 28 1.78 0.53 19.65
C GLN A 28 3.18 0.53 20.26
N SER A 29 3.88 1.67 20.23
CA SER A 29 5.21 1.83 20.82
C SER A 29 5.19 1.60 22.33
N LEU A 30 4.15 2.09 23.00
CA LEU A 30 3.98 1.94 24.45
C LEU A 30 3.85 0.47 24.89
N LYS A 31 3.25 -0.39 24.06
CA LYS A 31 3.19 -1.84 24.35
C LYS A 31 4.58 -2.47 24.47
N GLY A 32 5.51 -2.10 23.58
CA GLY A 32 6.87 -2.59 23.57
C GLY A 32 7.63 -2.16 24.81
N VAL A 33 7.52 -0.88 25.17
CA VAL A 33 8.22 -0.33 26.35
C VAL A 33 7.72 -0.95 27.64
N LEU A 34 6.42 -1.12 27.82
CA LEU A 34 5.86 -1.75 29.01
C LEU A 34 6.33 -3.17 29.25
N ALA A 35 6.71 -3.91 28.23
CA ALA A 35 7.26 -5.25 28.38
C ALA A 35 8.68 -5.26 28.97
N THR A 36 9.47 -4.23 28.71
CA THR A 36 10.88 -4.12 29.15
C THR A 36 11.05 -3.30 30.44
N THR A 37 10.10 -2.48 30.79
CA THR A 37 10.14 -1.59 31.96
C THR A 37 10.47 -2.32 33.29
N PRO A 38 9.94 -3.52 33.59
CA PRO A 38 10.25 -4.22 34.84
C PRO A 38 11.73 -4.53 35.03
N VAL A 39 12.47 -4.73 33.92
CA VAL A 39 13.92 -5.00 33.97
C VAL A 39 14.66 -3.79 34.57
N GLY A 40 14.28 -2.58 34.18
CA GLY A 40 14.85 -1.35 34.70
C GLY A 40 14.62 -1.18 36.21
N TRP A 41 13.43 -1.50 36.71
CA TRP A 41 13.13 -1.40 38.15
C TRP A 41 13.97 -2.37 38.99
N LEU A 42 14.07 -3.61 38.52
CA LEU A 42 14.86 -4.64 39.23
C LEU A 42 16.34 -4.26 39.27
N LEU A 43 16.88 -3.68 38.22
CA LEU A 43 18.24 -3.19 38.17
C LEU A 43 18.49 -2.08 39.20
N ILE A 44 17.57 -1.09 39.24
CA ILE A 44 17.66 0.01 40.21
C ILE A 44 17.50 -0.50 41.63
N ALA A 45 16.52 -1.37 41.87
CA ALA A 45 16.34 -1.97 43.19
C ALA A 45 17.53 -2.74 43.65
N TRP A 46 18.16 -3.56 42.79
CA TRP A 46 19.37 -4.29 43.09
C TRP A 46 20.54 -3.36 43.46
N PHE A 47 20.72 -2.28 42.72
CA PHE A 47 21.76 -1.28 42.98
C PHE A 47 21.49 -0.47 44.26
N ALA A 48 20.23 -0.15 44.54
CA ALA A 48 19.81 0.59 45.72
C ALA A 48 19.79 -0.27 47.01
N TRP A 49 19.69 -1.61 46.89
CA TRP A 49 19.44 -2.51 48.02
C TRP A 49 20.43 -2.36 49.17
N THR A 50 21.72 -2.19 48.86
CA THR A 50 22.78 -2.03 49.86
C THR A 50 23.07 -0.58 50.26
N ARG A 51 22.36 0.39 49.64
CA ARG A 51 22.68 1.83 49.76
C ARG A 51 21.54 2.67 50.31
N ALA A 52 20.33 2.11 50.35
CA ALA A 52 19.13 2.75 50.89
C ALA A 52 18.40 1.77 51.85
N PRO A 53 17.51 2.28 52.72
CA PRO A 53 16.71 1.41 53.58
C PRO A 53 15.86 0.43 52.76
N HIS A 54 15.94 -0.85 53.09
CA HIS A 54 15.24 -1.93 52.36
C HIS A 54 13.76 -1.69 52.28
N LEU A 55 13.12 -1.15 53.32
CA LEU A 55 11.71 -0.80 53.34
C LEU A 55 11.38 0.20 52.25
N ASN A 56 12.21 1.23 52.05
CA ASN A 56 11.99 2.25 51.00
C ASN A 56 12.09 1.65 49.60
N VAL A 57 13.07 0.75 49.36
CA VAL A 57 13.22 0.06 48.07
C VAL A 57 12.02 -0.82 47.80
N VAL A 58 11.51 -1.55 48.81
CA VAL A 58 10.32 -2.40 48.67
C VAL A 58 9.05 -1.54 48.41
N LEU A 59 8.91 -0.45 49.12
CA LEU A 59 7.76 0.50 48.93
C LEU A 59 7.81 1.10 47.53
N TRP A 60 9.00 1.49 47.04
CA TRP A 60 9.19 2.01 45.70
C TRP A 60 8.84 0.97 44.63
N LEU A 61 9.33 -0.26 44.76
CA LEU A 61 8.97 -1.36 43.86
C LEU A 61 7.46 -1.66 43.85
N GLY A 62 6.82 -1.62 45.03
CA GLY A 62 5.38 -1.81 45.17
C GLY A 62 4.60 -0.73 44.45
N ALA A 63 4.99 0.56 44.60
CA ALA A 63 4.38 1.67 43.88
C ALA A 63 4.52 1.51 42.36
N PHE A 64 5.70 1.14 41.86
CA PHE A 64 5.92 0.87 40.46
C PHE A 64 5.08 -0.29 39.93
N PHE A 65 5.01 -1.39 40.66
CA PHE A 65 4.20 -2.53 40.27
C PHE A 65 2.71 -2.17 40.16
N CYS A 66 2.18 -1.44 41.15
CA CYS A 66 0.78 -0.99 41.13
C CYS A 66 0.48 -0.08 39.92
N THR A 67 1.34 0.91 39.66
CA THR A 67 1.17 1.83 38.53
C THR A 67 1.35 1.13 37.18
N TRP A 68 2.27 0.17 37.09
CA TRP A 68 2.46 -0.65 35.90
C TRP A 68 1.23 -1.51 35.58
N VAL A 69 0.66 -2.18 36.58
CA VAL A 69 -0.58 -2.95 36.42
C VAL A 69 -1.72 -2.04 35.97
N LEU A 70 -1.88 -0.86 36.61
CA LEU A 70 -2.90 0.11 36.21
C LEU A 70 -2.71 0.57 34.76
N THR A 71 -1.47 0.87 34.38
CA THR A 71 -1.12 1.25 33.01
C THR A 71 -1.46 0.13 32.01
N LEU A 72 -1.16 -1.13 32.34
CA LEU A 72 -1.54 -2.27 31.50
C LEU A 72 -3.06 -2.39 31.33
N VAL A 73 -3.84 -2.18 32.40
CA VAL A 73 -5.31 -2.22 32.34
C VAL A 73 -5.84 -1.11 31.46
N LEU A 74 -5.37 0.13 31.65
CA LEU A 74 -5.76 1.28 30.85
C LEU A 74 -5.38 1.10 29.37
N LEU A 75 -4.16 0.66 29.08
CA LEU A 75 -3.70 0.41 27.73
C LEU A 75 -4.51 -0.70 27.04
N ARG A 76 -4.77 -1.81 27.75
CA ARG A 76 -5.65 -2.86 27.24
C ARG A 76 -7.04 -2.35 26.89
N SER A 77 -7.58 -1.42 27.68
CA SER A 77 -8.88 -0.81 27.39
C SER A 77 -8.87 0.01 26.09
N ILE A 78 -7.78 0.74 25.82
CA ILE A 78 -7.60 1.51 24.59
C ILE A 78 -7.46 0.56 23.38
N VAL A 79 -6.66 -0.48 23.53
CA VAL A 79 -6.40 -1.45 22.44
C VAL A 79 -7.65 -2.22 22.07
N ARG A 80 -8.45 -2.67 23.06
CA ARG A 80 -9.70 -3.41 22.81
C ARG A 80 -10.78 -2.56 22.14
N ALA A 81 -10.83 -1.27 22.49
CA ALA A 81 -11.82 -0.34 21.92
C ALA A 81 -11.38 0.25 20.56
N GLY A 82 -10.15 0.00 20.15
CA GLY A 82 -9.50 0.65 19.00
C GLY A 82 -8.85 1.99 19.39
N PRO A 83 -7.66 2.31 18.87
CA PRO A 83 -6.93 3.53 19.20
C PRO A 83 -7.60 4.75 18.54
N ASP A 84 -8.52 5.38 19.21
CA ASP A 84 -9.20 6.61 18.82
C ASP A 84 -8.71 7.78 19.69
N LEU A 85 -8.12 8.79 19.06
CA LEU A 85 -7.57 9.98 19.73
C LEU A 85 -8.63 10.75 20.49
N ALA A 86 -9.81 10.98 19.91
CA ALA A 86 -10.88 11.77 20.54
C ALA A 86 -11.38 11.09 21.81
N ARG A 87 -11.51 9.77 21.77
CA ARG A 87 -12.06 8.96 22.87
C ARG A 87 -11.02 8.63 23.95
N HIS A 88 -9.78 8.39 23.55
CA HIS A 88 -8.77 7.81 24.44
C HIS A 88 -7.56 8.71 24.72
N GLY A 89 -7.47 9.88 24.09
CA GLY A 89 -6.33 10.79 24.27
C GLY A 89 -6.07 11.15 25.75
N ARG A 90 -7.12 11.45 26.52
CA ARG A 90 -6.99 11.74 27.98
C ARG A 90 -6.50 10.53 28.77
N ARG A 91 -6.88 9.31 28.41
CA ARG A 91 -6.40 8.09 29.08
C ARG A 91 -4.91 7.87 28.82
N LEU A 92 -4.44 8.15 27.61
CA LEU A 92 -3.03 8.04 27.29
C LEU A 92 -2.19 9.11 28.02
N GLN A 93 -2.73 10.33 28.19
CA GLN A 93 -2.10 11.35 29.04
C GLN A 93 -2.02 10.91 30.50
N ALA A 94 -3.08 10.29 31.04
CA ALA A 94 -3.08 9.75 32.40
C ALA A 94 -2.05 8.63 32.58
N ILE A 95 -1.91 7.75 31.60
CA ILE A 95 -0.85 6.71 31.58
C ILE A 95 0.53 7.37 31.67
N ALA A 96 0.81 8.35 30.81
CA ALA A 96 2.08 9.06 30.79
C ALA A 96 2.35 9.81 32.11
N MET A 97 1.32 10.42 32.71
CA MET A 97 1.41 11.08 34.01
C MET A 97 1.71 10.09 35.14
N LEU A 98 1.05 8.94 35.16
CA LEU A 98 1.31 7.88 36.13
C LEU A 98 2.74 7.36 36.03
N ASP A 99 3.27 7.19 34.82
CA ASP A 99 4.64 6.78 34.58
C ASP A 99 5.64 7.81 35.15
N GLY A 100 5.45 9.11 34.83
CA GLY A 100 6.31 10.18 35.36
C GLY A 100 6.24 10.30 36.88
N LEU A 101 5.06 10.19 37.49
CA LEU A 101 4.91 10.14 38.95
C LEU A 101 5.68 8.96 39.55
N SER A 102 5.54 7.77 38.98
CA SER A 102 6.20 6.56 39.45
C SER A 102 7.72 6.71 39.47
N TRP A 103 8.29 7.20 38.38
CA TRP A 103 9.72 7.46 38.29
C TRP A 103 10.17 8.54 39.29
N GLY A 104 9.41 9.59 39.48
CA GLY A 104 9.71 10.65 40.45
C GLY A 104 9.68 10.19 41.91
N THR A 105 8.95 9.10 42.24
CA THR A 105 8.93 8.56 43.62
C THR A 105 10.29 8.07 44.12
N VAL A 106 11.25 7.81 43.21
CA VAL A 106 12.63 7.47 43.57
C VAL A 106 13.28 8.57 44.40
N CYS A 107 12.94 9.85 44.12
CA CYS A 107 13.43 11.00 44.89
C CYS A 107 12.83 11.06 46.30
N TRP A 108 11.65 10.49 46.52
CA TRP A 108 11.01 10.44 47.83
C TRP A 108 11.51 9.31 48.72
N LEU A 109 11.85 8.19 48.11
CA LEU A 109 12.11 6.94 48.85
C LEU A 109 13.56 6.52 48.87
N ILE A 110 14.36 6.88 47.85
CA ILE A 110 15.72 6.32 47.64
C ILE A 110 16.79 7.41 47.60
N VAL A 111 16.60 8.56 47.01
CA VAL A 111 17.59 9.64 46.89
C VAL A 111 17.90 10.21 48.29
N GLY A 112 19.13 10.67 48.53
CA GLY A 112 19.58 11.30 49.78
C GLY A 112 20.15 10.32 50.83
N TYR A 113 20.24 9.02 50.51
CA TYR A 113 20.84 8.04 51.42
C TYR A 113 22.30 7.73 51.10
N SER A 114 22.78 8.05 49.88
CA SER A 114 24.12 7.72 49.47
C SER A 114 24.67 8.71 48.42
N ALA A 115 25.80 9.33 48.72
CA ALA A 115 26.46 10.25 47.79
C ALA A 115 26.90 9.61 46.47
N THR A 116 27.03 8.27 46.42
CA THR A 116 27.33 7.55 45.17
C THR A 116 26.09 7.13 44.40
N LEU A 117 24.96 6.94 45.11
CA LEU A 117 23.70 6.53 44.52
C LEU A 117 22.97 7.70 43.85
N ASP A 118 22.98 8.87 44.46
CA ASP A 118 22.17 10.03 44.05
C ASP A 118 22.53 10.53 42.65
N PRO A 119 23.79 10.75 42.25
CA PRO A 119 24.13 11.15 40.89
C PRO A 119 23.72 10.11 39.84
N TRP A 120 23.85 8.80 40.19
CA TRP A 120 23.45 7.71 39.31
C TRP A 120 21.95 7.67 39.10
N LEU A 121 21.14 7.89 40.13
CA LEU A 121 19.68 7.99 40.02
C LEU A 121 19.26 9.22 39.21
N GLY A 122 19.95 10.34 39.35
CA GLY A 122 19.74 11.52 38.50
C GLY A 122 19.96 11.21 37.02
N ALA A 123 21.06 10.52 36.69
CA ALA A 123 21.33 10.08 35.33
C ALA A 123 20.25 9.09 34.81
N VAL A 124 19.76 8.18 35.66
CA VAL A 124 18.67 7.26 35.31
C VAL A 124 17.37 8.02 34.99
N LEU A 125 17.00 9.01 35.81
CA LEU A 125 15.81 9.83 35.56
C LEU A 125 15.89 10.59 34.23
N CYS A 126 17.07 11.14 33.91
CA CYS A 126 17.32 11.75 32.60
C CYS A 126 17.22 10.73 31.46
N GLY A 127 17.77 9.54 31.66
CA GLY A 127 17.69 8.43 30.71
C GLY A 127 16.25 7.98 30.45
N VAL A 128 15.46 7.85 31.50
CA VAL A 128 14.02 7.50 31.39
C VAL A 128 13.26 8.55 30.57
N ALA A 129 13.49 9.84 30.85
CA ALA A 129 12.89 10.92 30.10
C ALA A 129 13.25 10.87 28.61
N ALA A 130 14.53 10.59 28.29
CA ALA A 130 15.01 10.49 26.92
C ALA A 130 14.50 9.24 26.19
N VAL A 131 14.45 8.08 26.86
CA VAL A 131 13.95 6.82 26.28
C VAL A 131 12.46 6.86 25.99
N ASN A 132 11.68 7.58 26.79
CA ASN A 132 10.25 7.76 26.57
C ASN A 132 9.93 8.77 25.45
N ALA A 133 10.89 9.60 25.05
CA ALA A 133 10.68 10.60 24.00
C ALA A 133 10.20 9.99 22.66
N PRO A 134 10.81 8.97 22.07
CA PRO A 134 10.33 8.36 20.83
C PRO A 134 9.00 7.63 20.99
N VAL A 135 8.62 7.20 22.19
CA VAL A 135 7.34 6.54 22.46
C VAL A 135 6.17 7.52 22.29
N TYR A 136 6.32 8.74 22.83
CA TYR A 136 5.27 9.76 22.82
C TYR A 136 5.44 10.83 21.73
N ILE A 137 6.40 10.66 20.80
CA ILE A 137 6.75 11.66 19.77
C ILE A 137 5.54 12.06 18.92
N THR A 138 4.70 11.09 18.57
CA THR A 138 3.51 11.29 17.75
C THR A 138 2.30 11.78 18.54
N TYR A 139 2.37 11.74 19.87
CA TYR A 139 1.34 12.30 20.76
C TYR A 139 1.97 13.17 21.85
N TYR A 140 2.50 14.32 21.46
CA TYR A 140 3.26 15.26 22.30
C TYR A 140 2.60 15.62 23.63
N ARG A 141 1.24 15.70 23.70
CA ARG A 141 0.53 16.00 24.94
C ARG A 141 0.78 14.97 26.05
N ALA A 142 0.93 13.69 25.70
CA ALA A 142 1.28 12.66 26.68
C ALA A 142 2.73 12.82 27.14
N TYR A 143 3.66 13.17 26.25
CA TYR A 143 5.03 13.47 26.64
C TYR A 143 5.12 14.64 27.63
N VAL A 144 4.37 15.72 27.39
CA VAL A 144 4.30 16.83 28.33
C VAL A 144 3.76 16.39 29.70
N ALA A 145 2.74 15.54 29.73
CA ALA A 145 2.18 15.01 30.96
C ALA A 145 3.22 14.17 31.75
N LEU A 146 3.99 13.33 31.08
CA LEU A 146 5.09 12.56 31.66
C LEU A 146 6.17 13.49 32.24
N MET A 147 6.64 14.45 31.44
CA MET A 147 7.71 15.36 31.85
C MET A 147 7.28 16.26 33.04
N ALA A 148 6.07 16.80 32.98
CA ALA A 148 5.54 17.65 34.02
C ALA A 148 5.33 16.90 35.34
N SER A 149 4.83 15.67 35.30
CA SER A 149 4.63 14.86 36.49
C SER A 149 5.96 14.36 37.11
N LEU A 150 6.93 13.98 36.29
CA LEU A 150 8.27 13.63 36.72
C LEU A 150 8.95 14.84 37.38
N TRP A 151 9.00 15.98 36.70
CA TRP A 151 9.55 17.23 37.21
C TRP A 151 8.91 17.65 38.54
N LEU A 152 7.57 17.73 38.59
CA LEU A 152 6.85 18.13 39.80
C LEU A 152 7.17 17.21 40.99
N THR A 153 7.28 15.90 40.76
CA THR A 153 7.54 14.97 41.85
C THR A 153 8.98 15.11 42.40
N VAL A 154 9.95 15.42 41.55
CA VAL A 154 11.34 15.71 41.96
C VAL A 154 11.41 17.02 42.74
N GLU A 155 10.80 18.09 42.24
CA GLU A 155 10.80 19.40 42.90
C GLU A 155 10.12 19.34 44.28
N LEU A 156 8.95 18.67 44.37
CA LEU A 156 8.24 18.51 45.64
C LEU A 156 9.06 17.67 46.64
N ALA A 157 9.80 16.65 46.17
CA ALA A 157 10.68 15.89 47.05
C ALA A 157 11.81 16.76 47.63
N GLY A 158 12.40 17.63 46.80
CA GLY A 158 13.43 18.58 47.27
C GLY A 158 12.92 19.60 48.27
N LEU A 159 11.67 20.05 48.10
CA LEU A 159 11.08 21.06 48.98
C LEU A 159 10.48 20.51 50.28
N LEU A 160 9.88 19.33 50.24
CA LEU A 160 8.99 18.87 51.34
C LEU A 160 9.56 17.66 52.10
N ARG A 161 10.62 16.99 51.62
CA ARG A 161 11.17 15.79 52.28
C ARG A 161 12.11 16.15 53.44
N PRO A 162 11.74 15.87 54.69
CA PRO A 162 12.60 16.17 55.85
C PRO A 162 13.74 15.13 55.95
N GLY A 163 14.92 15.58 56.41
CA GLY A 163 16.03 14.74 56.82
C GLY A 163 16.98 14.23 55.68
N HIS A 164 16.47 14.08 54.48
CA HIS A 164 17.27 13.68 53.31
C HIS A 164 16.84 14.51 52.10
N PRO A 165 17.22 15.80 52.02
CA PRO A 165 16.81 16.67 50.95
C PRO A 165 17.42 16.21 49.60
N VAL A 166 16.62 16.31 48.54
CA VAL A 166 17.16 16.22 47.17
C VAL A 166 18.05 17.44 46.97
N GLY A 167 19.28 17.22 46.50
CA GLY A 167 20.24 18.33 46.30
C GLY A 167 19.71 19.36 45.30
N THR A 168 19.99 20.65 45.56
CA THR A 168 19.60 21.77 44.69
C THR A 168 20.12 21.65 43.29
N GLU A 169 21.30 20.98 43.11
CA GLU A 169 21.90 20.71 41.83
C GLU A 169 21.04 19.74 40.98
N LEU A 170 20.43 18.73 41.63
CA LEU A 170 19.54 17.77 40.93
C LEU A 170 18.23 18.46 40.54
N MET A 171 17.65 19.30 41.44
CA MET A 171 16.44 20.07 41.13
C MET A 171 16.64 21.02 39.96
N LEU A 172 17.71 21.84 39.99
CA LEU A 172 18.04 22.78 38.94
C LEU A 172 18.35 22.04 37.62
N GLY A 173 19.16 20.98 37.71
CA GLY A 173 19.49 20.15 36.54
C GLY A 173 18.27 19.53 35.91
N MET A 174 17.33 19.00 36.71
CA MET A 174 16.12 18.39 36.24
C MET A 174 15.15 19.42 35.61
N THR A 175 15.06 20.63 36.20
CA THR A 175 14.24 21.73 35.65
C THR A 175 14.77 22.14 34.26
N ILE A 176 16.08 22.37 34.12
CA ILE A 176 16.70 22.71 32.83
C ILE A 176 16.51 21.56 31.83
N PHE A 177 16.80 20.33 32.24
CA PHE A 177 16.71 19.15 31.38
C PHE A 177 15.30 18.93 30.86
N CYS A 178 14.28 18.92 31.75
CA CYS A 178 12.88 18.75 31.36
C CYS A 178 12.41 19.87 30.43
N GLY A 179 12.82 21.11 30.70
CA GLY A 179 12.47 22.27 29.86
C GLY A 179 13.06 22.15 28.46
N LEU A 180 14.37 21.89 28.36
CA LEU A 180 15.05 21.73 27.07
C LEU A 180 14.51 20.55 26.27
N LEU A 181 14.36 19.39 26.92
CA LEU A 181 13.90 18.19 26.25
C LEU A 181 12.46 18.32 25.76
N THR A 182 11.57 18.93 26.58
CA THR A 182 10.19 19.19 26.19
C THR A 182 10.10 20.17 25.03
N SER A 183 10.92 21.24 25.06
CA SER A 183 11.00 22.21 23.94
C SER A 183 11.48 21.56 22.65
N HIS A 184 12.57 20.78 22.74
CA HIS A 184 13.13 20.08 21.59
C HIS A 184 12.14 19.06 21.02
N MET A 185 11.49 18.29 21.87
CA MET A 185 10.50 17.29 21.48
C MET A 185 9.29 17.90 20.77
N ARG A 186 8.88 19.13 21.15
CA ARG A 186 7.81 19.84 20.44
C ARG A 186 8.14 20.05 18.96
N SER A 187 9.37 20.42 18.66
CA SER A 187 9.83 20.63 17.27
C SER A 187 9.85 19.32 16.49
N ILE A 188 10.36 18.25 17.10
CA ILE A 188 10.44 16.92 16.45
C ILE A 188 9.04 16.36 16.21
N ALA A 189 8.16 16.43 17.21
CA ALA A 189 6.78 15.95 17.11
C ALA A 189 6.01 16.61 15.96
N ARG A 190 6.20 17.93 15.78
CA ARG A 190 5.62 18.65 14.63
C ARG A 190 6.15 18.09 13.31
N ARG A 191 7.48 17.99 13.14
CA ARG A 191 8.08 17.47 11.90
C ARG A 191 7.61 16.05 11.57
N VAL A 192 7.44 15.19 12.57
CA VAL A 192 6.95 13.82 12.37
C VAL A 192 5.50 13.84 11.88
N LEU A 193 4.63 14.63 12.51
CA LEU A 193 3.23 14.73 12.10
C LEU A 193 3.09 15.38 10.72
N ASP A 194 3.86 16.42 10.42
CA ASP A 194 3.90 17.07 9.11
C ASP A 194 4.39 16.07 8.03
N GLY A 195 5.40 15.25 8.38
CA GLY A 195 5.89 14.18 7.49
C GLY A 195 4.81 13.13 7.19
N ILE A 196 4.02 12.70 8.18
CA ILE A 196 2.89 11.79 7.97
C ILE A 196 1.84 12.46 7.07
N GLY A 197 1.51 13.73 7.31
CA GLY A 197 0.60 14.50 6.48
C GLY A 197 1.04 14.60 5.03
N LEU A 198 2.33 14.89 4.79
CA LEU A 198 2.91 14.96 3.45
C LEU A 198 2.89 13.60 2.73
N GLN A 199 3.18 12.51 3.43
CA GLN A 199 3.09 11.16 2.85
C GLN A 199 1.65 10.83 2.40
N LEU A 200 0.64 11.19 3.21
CA LEU A 200 -0.77 11.00 2.87
C LEU A 200 -1.17 11.84 1.65
N SER A 201 -0.73 13.09 1.60
CA SER A 201 -0.97 13.99 0.46
C SER A 201 -0.33 13.47 -0.82
N ASN A 202 0.93 13.04 -0.77
CA ASN A 202 1.63 12.47 -1.92
C ASN A 202 0.96 11.18 -2.42
N ALA A 203 0.50 10.31 -1.51
CA ALA A 203 -0.22 9.09 -1.87
C ALA A 203 -1.56 9.39 -2.56
N SER A 204 -2.29 10.41 -2.10
CA SER A 204 -3.55 10.83 -2.72
C SER A 204 -3.31 11.44 -4.12
N LEU A 205 -2.29 12.29 -4.26
CA LEU A 205 -1.93 12.91 -5.53
C LEU A 205 -1.46 11.88 -6.57
N ALA A 206 -0.66 10.90 -6.16
CA ALA A 206 -0.23 9.80 -7.03
C ALA A 206 -1.42 8.97 -7.54
N ARG A 207 -2.43 8.74 -6.70
CA ARG A 207 -3.66 8.06 -7.09
C ARG A 207 -4.45 8.88 -8.12
N GLN A 208 -4.66 10.17 -7.87
CA GLN A 208 -5.38 11.07 -8.80
C GLN A 208 -4.67 11.15 -10.15
N LEU A 209 -3.33 11.25 -10.15
CA LEU A 209 -2.55 11.26 -11.38
C LEU A 209 -2.69 9.94 -12.16
N SER A 210 -2.66 8.81 -11.46
CA SER A 210 -2.88 7.49 -12.10
C SER A 210 -4.27 7.38 -12.72
N GLU A 211 -5.31 7.84 -12.02
CA GLU A 211 -6.69 7.85 -12.53
C GLU A 211 -6.83 8.77 -13.74
N ALA A 212 -6.25 9.98 -13.69
CA ALA A 212 -6.25 10.91 -14.82
C ALA A 212 -5.51 10.34 -16.05
N LEU A 213 -4.36 9.70 -15.85
CA LEU A 213 -3.61 9.04 -16.93
C LEU A 213 -4.41 7.89 -17.54
N GLN A 214 -5.12 7.09 -16.72
CA GLN A 214 -6.00 6.02 -17.23
C GLN A 214 -7.16 6.58 -18.07
N LEU A 215 -7.76 7.69 -17.66
CA LEU A 215 -8.81 8.36 -18.43
C LEU A 215 -8.29 8.84 -19.79
N VAL A 216 -7.14 9.54 -19.81
CA VAL A 216 -6.52 10.01 -21.06
C VAL A 216 -6.14 8.84 -21.98
N GLN A 217 -5.56 7.76 -21.44
CA GLN A 217 -5.26 6.55 -22.21
C GLN A 217 -6.53 5.86 -22.74
N HIS A 218 -7.61 5.88 -21.95
CA HIS A 218 -8.90 5.33 -22.39
C HIS A 218 -9.52 6.15 -23.53
N GLU A 219 -9.32 7.46 -23.53
CA GLU A 219 -9.79 8.35 -24.61
C GLU A 219 -8.93 8.27 -25.88
N ALA A 220 -7.66 7.92 -25.77
CA ALA A 220 -6.73 7.95 -26.89
C ALA A 220 -7.01 6.93 -28.01
N GLY A 221 -7.86 5.92 -27.79
CA GLY A 221 -8.20 4.91 -28.81
C GLY A 221 -7.06 3.95 -29.21
N THR A 222 -5.86 4.12 -28.63
CA THR A 222 -4.65 3.29 -28.89
C THR A 222 -4.19 2.58 -27.63
N ASP A 223 -3.66 1.38 -27.81
CA ASP A 223 -2.96 0.65 -26.73
C ASP A 223 -1.56 1.22 -26.53
N ALA A 224 -1.26 1.65 -25.31
CA ALA A 224 -0.01 2.34 -24.99
C ALA A 224 1.25 1.46 -25.17
N LEU A 225 1.12 0.13 -25.08
CA LEU A 225 2.24 -0.80 -25.23
C LEU A 225 2.58 -1.07 -26.68
N THR A 226 1.55 -1.37 -27.48
CA THR A 226 1.72 -1.86 -28.87
C THR A 226 1.50 -0.81 -29.93
N GLY A 227 0.90 0.36 -29.56
CA GLY A 227 0.52 1.41 -30.50
C GLY A 227 -0.61 1.01 -31.46
N GLN A 228 -1.23 -0.17 -31.24
CA GLN A 228 -2.40 -0.58 -32.02
C GLN A 228 -3.68 0.06 -31.47
N PRO A 229 -4.78 0.11 -32.23
CA PRO A 229 -6.10 0.37 -31.69
C PRO A 229 -6.37 -0.50 -30.45
N ASN A 230 -6.91 0.12 -29.41
CA ASN A 230 -7.32 -0.61 -28.21
C ASN A 230 -8.73 -1.19 -28.38
N ARG A 231 -9.23 -1.92 -27.39
CA ARG A 231 -10.55 -2.55 -27.39
C ARG A 231 -11.67 -1.57 -27.71
N ARG A 232 -11.61 -0.34 -27.17
CA ARG A 232 -12.64 0.69 -27.44
C ARG A 232 -12.67 1.12 -28.91
N ALA A 233 -11.51 1.35 -29.51
CA ALA A 233 -11.41 1.67 -30.92
C ALA A 233 -11.85 0.51 -31.82
N LEU A 234 -11.59 -0.73 -31.39
CA LEU A 234 -12.09 -1.93 -32.05
C LEU A 234 -13.62 -2.01 -32.03
N ASP A 235 -14.23 -1.77 -30.88
CA ASP A 235 -15.70 -1.83 -30.71
C ASP A 235 -16.39 -0.77 -31.60
N GLU A 236 -15.80 0.42 -31.72
CA GLU A 236 -16.27 1.45 -32.63
C GLU A 236 -16.12 1.04 -34.10
N LEU A 237 -14.96 0.48 -34.48
CA LEU A 237 -14.71 -0.02 -35.82
C LEU A 237 -15.68 -1.13 -36.22
N LEU A 238 -15.91 -2.09 -35.33
CA LEU A 238 -16.86 -3.19 -35.57
C LEU A 238 -18.28 -2.67 -35.76
N ARG A 239 -18.71 -1.68 -34.97
CA ARG A 239 -20.01 -1.06 -35.11
C ARG A 239 -20.17 -0.39 -36.49
N GLN A 240 -19.13 0.32 -36.96
CA GLN A 240 -19.11 0.92 -38.28
C GLN A 240 -19.13 -0.14 -39.38
N GLN A 241 -18.38 -1.25 -39.26
CA GLN A 241 -18.39 -2.33 -40.24
C GLN A 241 -19.75 -3.03 -40.33
N VAL A 242 -20.42 -3.28 -39.18
CA VAL A 242 -21.77 -3.85 -39.14
C VAL A 242 -22.77 -2.93 -39.83
N GLN A 243 -22.72 -1.60 -39.57
CA GLN A 243 -23.59 -0.63 -40.25
C GLN A 243 -23.34 -0.60 -41.77
N MET A 244 -22.07 -0.56 -42.15
CA MET A 244 -21.70 -0.57 -43.60
C MET A 244 -22.19 -1.86 -44.28
N ALA A 245 -22.03 -3.01 -43.66
CA ALA A 245 -22.50 -4.30 -44.17
C ALA A 245 -24.01 -4.32 -44.32
N ALA A 246 -24.75 -3.81 -43.33
CA ALA A 246 -26.23 -3.69 -43.41
C ALA A 246 -26.71 -2.76 -44.52
N MET A 247 -25.98 -1.65 -44.80
CA MET A 247 -26.35 -0.68 -45.84
C MET A 247 -25.94 -1.12 -47.23
N THR A 248 -24.82 -1.81 -47.40
CA THR A 248 -24.22 -2.08 -48.71
C THR A 248 -24.32 -3.53 -49.16
N GLY A 249 -24.70 -4.46 -48.26
CA GLY A 249 -24.66 -5.91 -48.48
C GLY A 249 -23.21 -6.49 -48.55
N ARG A 250 -22.20 -5.65 -48.33
CA ARG A 250 -20.80 -6.12 -48.31
C ARG A 250 -20.49 -6.86 -47.02
N THR A 251 -19.86 -7.99 -47.14
CA THR A 251 -19.43 -8.75 -45.97
C THR A 251 -18.07 -8.27 -45.45
N PHE A 252 -17.74 -8.60 -44.23
CA PHE A 252 -16.40 -8.47 -43.65
C PHE A 252 -16.12 -9.68 -42.74
N SER A 253 -14.86 -9.90 -42.40
CA SER A 253 -14.44 -10.98 -41.51
C SER A 253 -13.60 -10.44 -40.37
N VAL A 254 -13.55 -11.20 -39.27
CA VAL A 254 -12.65 -10.95 -38.16
C VAL A 254 -11.77 -12.18 -37.89
N LEU A 255 -10.55 -11.90 -37.45
CA LEU A 255 -9.66 -12.92 -36.90
C LEU A 255 -9.41 -12.56 -35.45
N LEU A 256 -9.64 -13.48 -34.52
CA LEU A 256 -9.18 -13.37 -33.14
C LEU A 256 -7.90 -14.18 -33.00
N LEU A 257 -6.83 -13.55 -32.54
CA LEU A 257 -5.49 -14.10 -32.41
C LEU A 257 -5.13 -14.16 -30.93
N ASP A 258 -4.55 -15.28 -30.48
CA ASP A 258 -4.07 -15.45 -29.13
C ASP A 258 -2.67 -16.07 -29.17
N ILE A 259 -1.71 -15.41 -28.50
CA ILE A 259 -0.31 -15.86 -28.49
C ILE A 259 -0.18 -17.10 -27.62
N ASP A 260 0.19 -18.20 -28.24
CA ASP A 260 0.32 -19.48 -27.55
C ASP A 260 1.41 -19.44 -26.48
N HIS A 261 1.07 -19.91 -25.28
CA HIS A 261 1.99 -20.01 -24.16
C HIS A 261 2.60 -18.66 -23.70
N PHE A 262 1.95 -17.53 -23.93
CA PHE A 262 2.46 -16.21 -23.54
C PHE A 262 2.78 -16.10 -22.04
N LYS A 263 1.96 -16.72 -21.19
CA LYS A 263 2.25 -16.80 -19.75
C LYS A 263 3.61 -17.44 -19.47
N LEU A 264 4.00 -18.48 -20.20
CA LEU A 264 5.31 -19.13 -20.06
C LEU A 264 6.45 -18.18 -20.43
N VAL A 265 6.26 -17.31 -21.43
CA VAL A 265 7.25 -16.26 -21.76
C VAL A 265 7.46 -15.33 -20.58
N ASN A 266 6.37 -14.86 -19.98
CA ASN A 266 6.43 -14.00 -18.79
C ASN A 266 7.09 -14.71 -17.60
N ASP A 267 6.71 -15.95 -17.31
CA ASP A 267 7.22 -16.72 -16.19
C ASP A 267 8.71 -17.07 -16.34
N THR A 268 9.18 -17.24 -17.60
CA THR A 268 10.58 -17.63 -17.89
C THR A 268 11.51 -16.42 -18.04
N HIS A 269 11.05 -15.36 -18.68
CA HIS A 269 11.90 -14.23 -19.10
C HIS A 269 11.51 -12.90 -18.45
N GLY A 270 10.47 -12.90 -17.62
CA GLY A 270 9.94 -11.72 -16.95
C GLY A 270 9.00 -10.87 -17.82
N HIS A 271 8.23 -9.98 -17.16
CA HIS A 271 7.23 -9.14 -17.83
C HIS A 271 7.79 -8.20 -18.90
N GLY A 272 9.04 -7.74 -18.75
CA GLY A 272 9.69 -6.91 -19.76
C GLY A 272 9.84 -7.62 -21.11
N ALA A 273 10.25 -8.91 -21.10
CA ALA A 273 10.33 -9.73 -22.30
C ALA A 273 8.94 -10.05 -22.88
N GLY A 274 7.93 -10.20 -22.01
CA GLY A 274 6.53 -10.31 -22.43
C GLY A 274 6.06 -9.06 -23.17
N ASP A 275 6.36 -7.88 -22.66
CA ASP A 275 6.02 -6.60 -23.29
C ASP A 275 6.68 -6.45 -24.67
N ASP A 276 7.97 -6.80 -24.77
CA ASP A 276 8.70 -6.80 -26.04
C ASP A 276 8.12 -7.81 -27.04
N THR A 277 7.69 -8.98 -26.54
CA THR A 277 7.00 -10.00 -27.35
C THR A 277 5.69 -9.45 -27.91
N LEU A 278 4.89 -8.75 -27.11
CA LEU A 278 3.63 -8.13 -27.56
C LEU A 278 3.86 -7.04 -28.61
N ARG A 279 4.88 -6.19 -28.44
CA ARG A 279 5.27 -5.18 -29.46
C ARG A 279 5.68 -5.82 -30.77
N ALA A 280 6.55 -6.81 -30.69
CA ALA A 280 7.05 -7.53 -31.86
C ALA A 280 5.93 -8.31 -32.58
N PHE A 281 5.03 -8.95 -31.83
CA PHE A 281 3.85 -9.62 -32.37
C PHE A 281 2.94 -8.65 -33.12
N ALA A 282 2.59 -7.53 -32.50
CA ALA A 282 1.75 -6.51 -33.12
C ALA A 282 2.36 -5.96 -34.41
N GLN A 283 3.66 -5.72 -34.42
CA GLN A 283 4.39 -5.30 -35.61
C GLN A 283 4.37 -6.38 -36.70
N ARG A 284 4.65 -7.63 -36.34
CA ARG A 284 4.64 -8.77 -37.26
C ARG A 284 3.26 -8.98 -37.91
N VAL A 285 2.18 -8.89 -37.14
CA VAL A 285 0.81 -8.95 -37.67
C VAL A 285 0.57 -7.80 -38.65
N ARG A 286 0.98 -6.59 -38.35
CA ARG A 286 0.79 -5.43 -39.25
C ARG A 286 1.53 -5.57 -40.57
N GLU A 287 2.74 -6.11 -40.57
CA GLU A 287 3.56 -6.34 -41.78
C GLU A 287 2.88 -7.28 -42.78
N HIS A 288 1.98 -8.16 -42.31
CA HIS A 288 1.26 -9.12 -43.12
C HIS A 288 -0.16 -8.69 -43.52
N LEU A 289 -0.60 -7.49 -43.07
CA LEU A 289 -1.91 -6.93 -43.39
C LEU A 289 -1.81 -5.92 -44.53
N ARG A 290 -2.85 -5.86 -45.34
CA ARG A 290 -2.97 -4.84 -46.42
C ARG A 290 -3.48 -3.51 -45.85
N GLN A 291 -3.36 -2.47 -46.67
CA GLN A 291 -3.99 -1.18 -46.37
C GLN A 291 -5.53 -1.34 -46.31
N GLY A 292 -6.12 -0.92 -45.18
CA GLY A 292 -7.56 -1.05 -44.91
C GLY A 292 -7.89 -2.16 -43.90
N ASP A 293 -7.01 -3.14 -43.71
CA ASP A 293 -7.13 -4.08 -42.59
C ASP A 293 -6.65 -3.40 -41.30
N THR A 294 -7.28 -3.75 -40.19
CA THR A 294 -6.95 -3.15 -38.87
C THR A 294 -6.67 -4.25 -37.87
N CYS A 295 -5.53 -4.14 -37.20
CA CYS A 295 -5.19 -4.96 -36.03
C CYS A 295 -5.42 -4.13 -34.77
N ALA A 296 -6.12 -4.68 -33.79
CA ALA A 296 -6.38 -4.08 -32.49
C ALA A 296 -5.94 -5.02 -31.38
N ARG A 297 -5.45 -4.48 -30.27
CA ARG A 297 -5.21 -5.27 -29.06
C ARG A 297 -6.51 -5.36 -28.26
N TYR A 298 -7.02 -6.57 -28.08
CA TYR A 298 -8.31 -6.84 -27.45
C TYR A 298 -8.19 -7.10 -25.94
N GLY A 299 -7.12 -7.79 -25.54
CA GLY A 299 -6.84 -8.15 -24.14
C GLY A 299 -5.34 -8.30 -23.89
N GLY A 300 -4.93 -8.96 -22.83
CA GLY A 300 -3.53 -9.16 -22.44
C GLY A 300 -2.65 -9.61 -23.59
N GLU A 301 -2.91 -10.80 -24.11
CA GLU A 301 -2.17 -11.46 -25.22
C GLU A 301 -3.06 -11.68 -26.47
N GLU A 302 -4.27 -11.07 -26.46
CA GLU A 302 -5.27 -11.25 -27.48
C GLU A 302 -5.30 -10.04 -28.43
N PHE A 303 -5.36 -10.33 -29.74
CA PHE A 303 -5.47 -9.33 -30.79
C PHE A 303 -6.64 -9.68 -31.72
N VAL A 304 -7.27 -8.66 -32.27
CA VAL A 304 -8.32 -8.82 -33.27
C VAL A 304 -7.92 -8.12 -34.56
N VAL A 305 -8.02 -8.85 -35.68
CA VAL A 305 -7.86 -8.28 -37.00
C VAL A 305 -9.24 -8.16 -37.65
N VAL A 306 -9.59 -6.97 -38.10
CA VAL A 306 -10.79 -6.68 -38.88
C VAL A 306 -10.41 -6.58 -40.36
N LEU A 307 -11.07 -7.36 -41.21
CA LEU A 307 -10.84 -7.49 -42.62
C LEU A 307 -12.06 -6.99 -43.42
N PRO A 308 -12.14 -5.72 -43.79
CA PRO A 308 -13.27 -5.17 -44.57
C PRO A 308 -13.38 -5.81 -45.92
N ALA A 309 -14.61 -5.98 -46.43
CA ALA A 309 -14.92 -6.54 -47.77
C ALA A 309 -14.19 -7.89 -48.04
N THR A 310 -14.09 -8.75 -47.01
CA THR A 310 -13.34 -10.03 -47.07
C THR A 310 -14.26 -11.17 -46.67
N THR A 311 -14.37 -12.19 -47.52
CA THR A 311 -15.09 -13.43 -47.23
C THR A 311 -14.33 -14.34 -46.31
N LEU A 312 -14.98 -15.36 -45.73
CA LEU A 312 -14.33 -16.32 -44.85
C LEU A 312 -13.14 -17.03 -45.55
N VAL A 313 -13.30 -17.43 -46.80
CA VAL A 313 -12.22 -18.09 -47.55
C VAL A 313 -10.98 -17.21 -47.65
N ALA A 314 -11.16 -15.95 -48.05
CA ALA A 314 -10.04 -15.01 -48.13
C ALA A 314 -9.49 -14.66 -46.73
N ALA A 315 -10.32 -14.63 -45.69
CA ALA A 315 -9.88 -14.42 -44.32
C ALA A 315 -9.01 -15.57 -43.80
N LEU A 316 -9.31 -16.80 -44.20
CA LEU A 316 -8.50 -17.98 -43.85
C LEU A 316 -7.09 -17.94 -44.48
N GLU A 317 -6.96 -17.43 -45.73
CA GLU A 317 -5.67 -17.22 -46.37
C GLU A 317 -4.83 -16.18 -45.60
N VAL A 318 -5.47 -15.08 -45.16
CA VAL A 318 -4.82 -14.07 -44.32
C VAL A 318 -4.42 -14.66 -42.97
N ALA A 319 -5.30 -15.42 -42.34
CA ALA A 319 -5.05 -16.05 -41.03
C ALA A 319 -3.85 -17.03 -41.11
N GLU A 320 -3.81 -17.85 -42.14
CA GLU A 320 -2.70 -18.84 -42.31
C GLU A 320 -1.38 -18.12 -42.58
N ARG A 321 -1.38 -17.05 -43.39
CA ARG A 321 -0.20 -16.21 -43.61
C ARG A 321 0.29 -15.56 -42.32
N LEU A 322 -0.61 -15.05 -41.45
CA LEU A 322 -0.27 -14.52 -40.16
C LEU A 322 0.32 -15.58 -39.25
N ARG A 323 -0.32 -16.75 -39.17
CA ARG A 323 0.13 -17.87 -38.36
C ARG A 323 1.55 -18.28 -38.71
N GLN A 324 1.84 -18.50 -40.03
CA GLN A 324 3.16 -18.82 -40.53
C GLN A 324 4.16 -17.71 -40.24
N GLY A 325 3.81 -16.44 -40.54
CA GLY A 325 4.70 -15.32 -40.28
C GLY A 325 5.09 -15.13 -38.81
N VAL A 326 4.25 -15.58 -37.87
CA VAL A 326 4.58 -15.59 -36.43
C VAL A 326 5.46 -16.81 -36.10
N ALA A 327 5.19 -18.00 -36.66
CA ALA A 327 5.88 -19.24 -36.31
C ALA A 327 7.28 -19.32 -36.90
N ASP A 328 7.53 -18.77 -38.10
CA ASP A 328 8.74 -18.95 -38.87
C ASP A 328 9.98 -18.24 -38.32
N ALA A 329 9.79 -17.18 -37.51
CA ALA A 329 10.89 -16.40 -36.95
C ALA A 329 10.68 -16.07 -35.47
N SER A 330 11.79 -15.86 -34.76
CA SER A 330 11.72 -15.36 -33.40
C SER A 330 11.04 -13.97 -33.34
N LEU A 331 10.20 -13.73 -32.35
CA LEU A 331 9.59 -12.43 -32.11
C LEU A 331 10.64 -11.47 -31.56
N ILE A 332 11.45 -11.91 -30.59
CA ILE A 332 12.58 -11.12 -30.07
C ILE A 332 13.87 -11.96 -30.10
N SER A 333 15.00 -11.27 -30.17
CA SER A 333 16.32 -11.92 -30.34
C SER A 333 17.06 -12.08 -29.01
N VAL A 334 16.81 -11.19 -28.04
CA VAL A 334 17.45 -11.20 -26.72
C VAL A 334 16.45 -10.80 -25.66
N PRO A 335 15.97 -11.76 -24.81
CA PRO A 335 16.18 -13.19 -24.95
C PRO A 335 15.56 -13.76 -26.25
N LEU A 336 16.03 -14.92 -26.72
CA LEU A 336 15.42 -15.53 -27.90
C LEU A 336 14.03 -16.07 -27.54
N VAL A 337 12.98 -15.42 -28.03
CA VAL A 337 11.58 -15.85 -27.84
C VAL A 337 10.98 -16.26 -29.19
N ARG A 338 10.56 -17.52 -29.28
CA ARG A 338 9.71 -18.03 -30.36
C ARG A 338 8.33 -18.30 -29.79
N ALA A 339 7.30 -17.82 -30.46
CA ALA A 339 5.92 -18.10 -30.10
C ALA A 339 5.14 -18.51 -31.36
N THR A 340 4.04 -19.19 -31.13
CA THR A 340 3.03 -19.46 -32.14
C THR A 340 1.74 -18.74 -31.79
N VAL A 341 0.77 -18.78 -32.67
CA VAL A 341 -0.51 -18.11 -32.50
C VAL A 341 -1.66 -19.05 -32.87
N SER A 342 -2.65 -19.12 -32.01
CA SER A 342 -3.94 -19.75 -32.30
C SER A 342 -4.91 -18.70 -32.84
N ILE A 343 -5.55 -18.96 -33.97
CA ILE A 343 -6.38 -18.02 -34.70
C ILE A 343 -7.79 -18.60 -34.89
N GLY A 344 -8.79 -17.81 -34.50
CA GLY A 344 -10.20 -18.05 -34.83
C GLY A 344 -10.68 -17.06 -35.89
N ALA A 345 -11.17 -17.58 -37.05
CA ALA A 345 -11.69 -16.76 -38.12
C ALA A 345 -13.23 -16.84 -38.22
N ALA A 346 -13.87 -15.70 -38.28
CA ALA A 346 -15.34 -15.62 -38.45
C ALA A 346 -15.72 -14.54 -39.46
N GLN A 347 -16.64 -14.88 -40.37
CA GLN A 347 -17.28 -13.91 -41.28
C GLN A 347 -18.55 -13.37 -40.63
N TYR A 348 -18.81 -12.08 -40.82
CA TYR A 348 -20.04 -11.44 -40.41
C TYR A 348 -21.25 -12.07 -41.07
N LEU A 349 -22.28 -12.36 -40.27
CA LEU A 349 -23.60 -12.83 -40.73
C LEU A 349 -24.62 -11.68 -40.61
N PRO A 350 -25.49 -11.52 -41.61
CA PRO A 350 -26.51 -10.47 -41.56
C PRO A 350 -27.37 -10.52 -40.28
N GLY A 351 -27.45 -9.40 -39.57
CA GLY A 351 -28.24 -9.25 -38.36
C GLY A 351 -27.52 -9.56 -37.06
N GLU A 352 -26.27 -10.05 -37.08
CA GLU A 352 -25.48 -10.20 -35.85
C GLU A 352 -24.81 -8.90 -35.41
N THR A 353 -24.55 -8.80 -34.11
CA THR A 353 -23.74 -7.73 -33.54
C THR A 353 -22.25 -8.02 -33.65
N GLY A 354 -21.40 -6.97 -33.50
CA GLY A 354 -19.95 -7.15 -33.43
C GLY A 354 -19.52 -8.07 -32.29
N GLU A 355 -20.24 -8.05 -31.16
CA GLU A 355 -19.98 -8.92 -30.00
C GLU A 355 -20.29 -10.40 -30.32
N GLN A 356 -21.40 -10.66 -31.01
CA GLN A 356 -21.76 -12.03 -31.43
C GLN A 356 -20.74 -12.58 -32.44
N LEU A 357 -20.28 -11.76 -33.39
CA LEU A 357 -19.22 -12.09 -34.33
C LEU A 357 -17.91 -12.45 -33.62
N LEU A 358 -17.48 -11.62 -32.67
CA LEU A 358 -16.29 -11.89 -31.85
C LEU A 358 -16.46 -13.14 -31.00
N GLY A 359 -17.61 -13.40 -30.41
CA GLY A 359 -17.89 -14.62 -29.65
C GLY A 359 -17.76 -15.90 -30.49
N ARG A 360 -18.13 -15.83 -31.80
CA ARG A 360 -17.91 -16.95 -32.73
C ARG A 360 -16.42 -17.13 -33.03
N ALA A 361 -15.68 -16.06 -33.23
CA ALA A 361 -14.24 -16.12 -33.44
C ALA A 361 -13.53 -16.68 -32.19
N ASP A 362 -13.95 -16.29 -30.99
CA ASP A 362 -13.40 -16.81 -29.70
C ASP A 362 -13.60 -18.31 -29.55
N SER A 363 -14.82 -18.80 -29.87
CA SER A 363 -15.11 -20.24 -29.89
C SER A 363 -14.15 -21.01 -30.82
N ALA A 364 -13.79 -20.39 -31.95
CA ALA A 364 -12.83 -20.96 -32.89
C ALA A 364 -11.39 -20.91 -32.35
N VAL A 365 -10.95 -19.85 -31.67
CA VAL A 365 -9.65 -19.82 -30.96
C VAL A 365 -9.58 -20.90 -29.91
N TYR A 366 -10.63 -21.10 -29.15
CA TYR A 366 -10.69 -22.15 -28.14
C TYR A 366 -10.53 -23.54 -28.79
N ALA A 367 -11.19 -23.78 -29.92
CA ALA A 367 -11.02 -25.02 -30.70
C ALA A 367 -9.57 -25.16 -31.20
N ALA A 368 -8.93 -24.11 -31.69
CA ALA A 368 -7.54 -24.09 -32.10
C ALA A 368 -6.58 -24.46 -30.95
N LYS A 369 -6.80 -23.86 -29.77
CA LYS A 369 -5.99 -24.18 -28.57
C LYS A 369 -6.16 -25.64 -28.14
N ARG A 370 -7.36 -26.18 -28.19
CA ARG A 370 -7.62 -27.60 -27.87
C ARG A 370 -7.08 -28.56 -28.94
N GLY A 371 -7.07 -28.17 -30.19
CA GLY A 371 -6.56 -28.95 -31.33
C GLY A 371 -5.02 -29.06 -31.44
N GLY A 372 -4.28 -28.51 -30.48
CA GLY A 372 -2.81 -28.57 -30.45
C GLY A 372 -2.12 -27.24 -30.67
N ARG A 373 -2.87 -26.12 -30.68
CA ARG A 373 -2.38 -24.76 -30.92
C ARG A 373 -1.79 -24.54 -32.30
N ASN A 374 -1.18 -23.38 -32.55
CA ASN A 374 -0.53 -23.03 -33.80
C ASN A 374 -1.34 -23.41 -35.04
N GLN A 375 -2.62 -23.06 -35.05
CA GLN A 375 -3.54 -23.37 -36.14
C GLN A 375 -4.65 -22.35 -36.27
N VAL A 376 -5.28 -22.35 -37.42
CA VAL A 376 -6.46 -21.55 -37.74
C VAL A 376 -7.68 -22.46 -37.65
N GLN A 377 -8.73 -21.97 -36.97
CA GLN A 377 -10.01 -22.65 -36.89
C GLN A 377 -11.17 -21.69 -37.23
N VAL A 378 -12.27 -22.28 -37.64
CA VAL A 378 -13.55 -21.56 -37.85
C VAL A 378 -14.57 -22.03 -36.86
N PRO A 379 -15.60 -21.22 -36.57
CA PRO A 379 -16.72 -21.63 -35.70
C PRO A 379 -17.37 -22.88 -36.26
N VAL A 380 -17.59 -23.88 -35.41
CA VAL A 380 -18.43 -25.04 -35.78
C VAL A 380 -19.85 -24.50 -35.96
N PRO A 381 -20.51 -24.77 -37.10
CA PRO A 381 -21.91 -24.37 -37.25
C PRO A 381 -22.73 -24.94 -36.08
N ALA A 382 -23.59 -24.09 -35.47
CA ALA A 382 -24.53 -24.61 -34.49
C ALA A 382 -25.36 -25.72 -35.16
N PRO A 383 -25.63 -26.84 -34.47
CA PRO A 383 -26.50 -27.86 -35.03
C PRO A 383 -27.85 -27.23 -35.39
N ASP A 384 -28.30 -27.50 -36.58
CA ASP A 384 -29.56 -26.98 -37.14
C ASP A 384 -30.71 -27.39 -36.20
N PRO A 385 -31.44 -26.44 -35.60
CA PRO A 385 -32.56 -26.77 -34.71
C PRO A 385 -33.67 -27.60 -35.38
N ALA A 386 -33.59 -27.78 -36.72
CA ALA A 386 -34.55 -28.59 -37.47
C ALA A 386 -34.21 -30.12 -37.49
N THR A 387 -33.06 -30.51 -36.84
CA THR A 387 -32.61 -31.94 -36.81
C THR A 387 -32.55 -32.50 -35.38
N ALA A 388 -33.10 -31.81 -34.37
CA ALA A 388 -33.21 -32.28 -32.99
C ALA A 388 -34.62 -32.78 -32.67
#